data_5f110cbac9d3f40daee8c8545233faab
#
_entry.id   5f110cbac9d3f40daee8c8545233faab
#
_cell.length_a   1.000
_cell.length_b   1.000
_cell.length_c   1.000
_cell.angle_alpha   90.00
_cell.angle_beta   90.00
_cell.angle_gamma   90.00
#
_symmetry.space_group_name_H-M   'P 1'
#
loop_
_entity.id
_entity.type
_entity.pdbx_description
1 polymer ?
#
loop_
_entity_poly.entity_id
_entity_poly.type
_entity_poly.pdbx_seq_one_letter_code
_entity_poly.pdbx_strand_id
1 'polypeptide(L)'
;MATFNKKDFGNNIRKFRKIKGFNQEDLAKAINKDRTLISKYESGDSLPSADDISKICDALEISEVDLFGVRNKIKNEENIVNPFKSNQLYMYFNAYDYKTKKYKRNKYKLLITNRPDFIKVDFLDIEDDKIYLSGYMLSDNMCSFIVFENNKEFNRRLEVSEIIIDIDRGVDGLMLGTYMGTNSQYIPSIRKCYFSQKEVKFTDEMFEKLKTTDEEIEKLKETNALYLDIFNN
;
A
#
# COMPACT_ATOMS: atom_id res chain seq x y z
N MET A 1 21.32 18.24 10.28
CA MET A 1 20.11 18.41 11.12
C MET A 1 19.01 19.03 10.26
N ALA A 2 17.82 18.44 10.17
CA ALA A 2 16.72 19.05 9.47
C ALA A 2 16.21 20.23 10.31
N THR A 3 16.30 21.44 9.77
CA THR A 3 15.81 22.65 10.44
C THR A 3 14.30 22.72 10.27
N PHE A 4 13.56 22.90 11.35
CA PHE A 4 12.12 23.15 11.34
C PHE A 4 11.81 24.40 10.50
N ASN A 5 10.94 24.28 9.51
CA ASN A 5 10.56 25.38 8.64
C ASN A 5 9.11 25.81 8.94
N LYS A 6 8.96 27.00 9.52
CA LYS A 6 7.66 27.59 9.87
C LYS A 6 6.71 27.70 8.68
N LYS A 7 7.24 27.99 7.49
CA LYS A 7 6.46 28.16 6.28
C LYS A 7 5.89 26.83 5.77
N ASP A 8 6.70 25.76 5.86
CA ASP A 8 6.25 24.42 5.49
C ASP A 8 5.17 23.92 6.44
N PHE A 9 5.34 24.18 7.74
CA PHE A 9 4.34 23.89 8.76
C PHE A 9 3.01 24.61 8.48
N GLY A 10 3.07 25.92 8.20
CA GLY A 10 1.88 26.70 7.85
C GLY A 10 1.19 26.20 6.57
N ASN A 11 1.99 25.82 5.55
CA ASN A 11 1.47 25.22 4.32
C ASN A 11 0.74 23.90 4.59
N ASN A 12 1.19 23.08 5.55
CA ASN A 12 0.51 21.85 5.94
C ASN A 12 -0.83 22.15 6.60
N ILE A 13 -0.91 23.12 7.52
CA ILE A 13 -2.21 23.57 8.07
C ILE A 13 -3.17 23.93 6.94
N ARG A 14 -2.72 24.77 6.02
CA ARG A 14 -3.53 25.20 4.87
C ARG A 14 -3.96 24.04 3.97
N LYS A 15 -3.07 23.08 3.73
CA LYS A 15 -3.34 21.89 2.92
C LYS A 15 -4.45 21.06 3.55
N PHE A 16 -4.29 20.67 4.82
CA PHE A 16 -5.25 19.80 5.50
C PHE A 16 -6.60 20.51 5.74
N ARG A 17 -6.59 21.80 6.03
CA ARG A 17 -7.82 22.60 6.10
C ARG A 17 -8.62 22.54 4.79
N LYS A 18 -7.93 22.69 3.64
CA LYS A 18 -8.59 22.58 2.32
C LYS A 18 -9.08 21.17 2.03
N ILE A 19 -8.33 20.14 2.42
CA ILE A 19 -8.76 18.73 2.27
C ILE A 19 -10.04 18.49 3.06
N LYS A 20 -10.14 19.07 4.28
CA LYS A 20 -11.35 18.99 5.12
C LYS A 20 -12.53 19.82 4.57
N GLY A 21 -12.29 20.68 3.58
CA GLY A 21 -13.29 21.58 3.02
C GLY A 21 -13.52 22.84 3.85
N PHE A 22 -12.67 23.13 4.83
CA PHE A 22 -12.80 24.30 5.69
C PHE A 22 -12.24 25.55 5.00
N ASN A 23 -12.88 26.71 5.21
CA ASN A 23 -12.26 28.01 5.04
C ASN A 23 -11.50 28.43 6.32
N GLN A 24 -10.77 29.54 6.29
CA GLN A 24 -9.99 30.00 7.47
C GLN A 24 -10.87 30.35 8.66
N GLU A 25 -12.07 30.83 8.42
CA GLU A 25 -13.05 31.16 9.46
C GLU A 25 -13.58 29.90 10.14
N ASP A 26 -13.81 28.83 9.36
CA ASP A 26 -14.29 27.54 9.90
C ASP A 26 -13.25 26.94 10.86
N LEU A 27 -11.97 26.94 10.46
CA LEU A 27 -10.91 26.46 11.34
C LEU A 27 -10.75 27.34 12.58
N ALA A 28 -10.83 28.66 12.42
CA ALA A 28 -10.75 29.61 13.53
C ALA A 28 -11.84 29.33 14.57
N LYS A 29 -13.09 29.16 14.13
CA LYS A 29 -14.20 28.80 15.01
C LYS A 29 -13.98 27.44 15.70
N ALA A 30 -13.52 26.44 14.95
CA ALA A 30 -13.29 25.10 15.49
C ALA A 30 -12.28 25.08 16.63
N ILE A 31 -11.25 25.94 16.59
CA ILE A 31 -10.23 26.01 17.64
C ILE A 31 -10.39 27.22 18.59
N ASN A 32 -11.53 27.92 18.50
CA ASN A 32 -11.85 29.11 19.29
C ASN A 32 -10.80 30.22 19.20
N LYS A 33 -10.43 30.61 17.98
CA LYS A 33 -9.46 31.66 17.64
C LYS A 33 -10.00 32.58 16.55
N ASP A 34 -9.26 33.66 16.27
CA ASP A 34 -9.59 34.59 15.19
C ASP A 34 -9.05 34.11 13.84
N ARG A 35 -9.81 34.38 12.77
CA ARG A 35 -9.37 34.11 11.40
C ARG A 35 -7.99 34.70 11.07
N THR A 36 -7.70 35.90 11.58
CA THR A 36 -6.40 36.56 11.36
C THR A 36 -5.25 35.74 11.91
N LEU A 37 -5.45 35.05 13.05
CA LEU A 37 -4.43 34.19 13.64
C LEU A 37 -4.22 32.93 12.78
N ILE A 38 -5.28 32.33 12.25
CA ILE A 38 -5.18 31.19 11.31
C ILE A 38 -4.39 31.62 10.06
N SER A 39 -4.65 32.81 9.52
CA SER A 39 -3.89 33.33 8.38
C SER A 39 -2.39 33.46 8.69
N LYS A 40 -2.03 33.92 9.89
CA LYS A 40 -0.62 34.01 10.34
C LYS A 40 0.01 32.64 10.56
N TYR A 41 -0.74 31.66 11.03
CA TYR A 41 -0.27 30.27 11.13
C TYR A 41 0.00 29.67 9.75
N GLU A 42 -0.90 29.87 8.79
CA GLU A 42 -0.77 29.37 7.43
C GLU A 42 0.35 30.05 6.62
N SER A 43 0.64 31.32 6.89
CA SER A 43 1.75 32.04 6.25
C SER A 43 3.12 31.73 6.87
N GLY A 44 3.14 31.16 8.08
CA GLY A 44 4.34 30.93 8.87
C GLY A 44 4.83 32.18 9.62
N ASP A 45 4.04 33.28 9.65
CA ASP A 45 4.36 34.48 10.39
C ASP A 45 4.29 34.29 11.91
N SER A 46 3.44 33.34 12.35
CA SER A 46 3.32 32.92 13.73
C SER A 46 3.23 31.40 13.82
N LEU A 47 3.71 30.85 14.93
CA LEU A 47 3.55 29.44 15.24
C LEU A 47 2.41 29.25 16.24
N PRO A 48 1.56 28.23 16.08
CA PRO A 48 0.59 27.86 17.09
C PRO A 48 1.28 27.41 18.38
N SER A 49 0.64 27.58 19.51
CA SER A 49 1.02 26.94 20.77
C SER A 49 0.79 25.42 20.69
N ALA A 50 1.39 24.65 21.61
CA ALA A 50 1.15 23.21 21.66
C ALA A 50 -0.34 22.86 21.80
N ASP A 51 -1.10 23.65 22.61
CA ASP A 51 -2.54 23.51 22.79
C ASP A 51 -3.31 23.81 21.46
N ASP A 52 -2.89 24.84 20.75
CA ASP A 52 -3.50 25.16 19.45
C ASP A 52 -3.18 24.10 18.39
N ILE A 53 -1.97 23.50 18.43
CA ILE A 53 -1.60 22.39 17.54
C ILE A 53 -2.53 21.20 17.76
N SER A 54 -2.75 20.80 19.02
CA SER A 54 -3.66 19.70 19.33
C SER A 54 -5.07 19.98 18.83
N LYS A 55 -5.60 21.19 19.09
CA LYS A 55 -6.93 21.60 18.60
C LYS A 55 -7.03 21.63 17.08
N ILE A 56 -5.99 22.07 16.37
CA ILE A 56 -5.93 22.04 14.91
C ILE A 56 -5.97 20.60 14.40
N CYS A 57 -5.19 19.70 15.01
CA CYS A 57 -5.17 18.29 14.65
C CYS A 57 -6.55 17.66 14.84
N ASP A 58 -7.19 17.88 15.99
CA ASP A 58 -8.54 17.40 16.27
C ASP A 58 -9.57 17.94 15.26
N ALA A 59 -9.55 19.24 15.00
CA ALA A 59 -10.47 19.88 14.07
C ALA A 59 -10.32 19.40 12.62
N LEU A 60 -9.09 19.07 12.23
CA LEU A 60 -8.78 18.61 10.88
C LEU A 60 -8.75 17.07 10.75
N GLU A 61 -8.93 16.34 11.88
CA GLU A 61 -8.87 14.87 11.95
C GLU A 61 -7.55 14.31 11.41
N ILE A 62 -6.44 14.91 11.83
CA ILE A 62 -5.07 14.52 11.45
C ILE A 62 -4.21 14.30 12.69
N SER A 63 -3.07 13.62 12.52
CA SER A 63 -2.06 13.52 13.57
C SER A 63 -1.12 14.74 13.58
N GLU A 64 -0.44 14.98 14.72
CA GLU A 64 0.62 15.98 14.82
C GLU A 64 1.75 15.66 13.85
N VAL A 65 2.05 14.37 13.61
CA VAL A 65 3.05 13.92 12.66
C VAL A 65 2.73 14.41 11.24
N ASP A 66 1.46 14.34 10.84
CA ASP A 66 1.00 14.84 9.55
C ASP A 66 1.17 16.36 9.47
N LEU A 67 0.82 17.07 10.55
CA LEU A 67 0.88 18.51 10.62
C LEU A 67 2.33 19.03 10.58
N PHE A 68 3.25 18.40 11.32
CA PHE A 68 4.67 18.75 11.29
C PHE A 68 5.33 18.38 9.96
N GLY A 69 4.63 17.62 9.11
CA GLY A 69 5.22 17.13 7.87
C GLY A 69 6.51 16.36 8.16
N VAL A 70 6.52 15.63 9.27
CA VAL A 70 7.55 14.62 9.50
C VAL A 70 7.25 13.52 8.49
N ARG A 71 7.44 13.88 7.22
CA ARG A 71 7.86 12.88 6.28
C ARG A 71 9.09 12.30 6.95
N ASN A 72 9.09 11.03 7.22
CA ASN A 72 10.34 10.32 7.13
C ASN A 72 10.90 10.79 5.78
N LYS A 73 11.75 11.82 5.83
CA LYS A 73 12.74 12.03 4.80
C LYS A 73 13.66 10.81 4.95
N ILE A 74 13.18 9.68 4.50
CA ILE A 74 14.03 8.82 3.72
C ILE A 74 14.50 9.80 2.65
N LYS A 75 15.66 10.40 2.91
CA LYS A 75 16.40 11.19 1.95
C LYS A 75 16.84 10.25 0.85
N ASN A 76 15.88 9.89 0.04
CA ASN A 76 16.15 9.49 -1.31
C ASN A 76 15.55 10.63 -2.13
N GLU A 77 16.40 11.61 -2.48
CA GLU A 77 16.25 12.41 -3.70
C GLU A 77 16.33 11.50 -4.94
N GLU A 78 16.36 10.20 -4.76
CA GLU A 78 16.06 9.22 -5.79
C GLU A 78 14.56 9.32 -6.03
N ASN A 79 14.22 9.82 -7.21
CA ASN A 79 12.87 9.78 -7.75
C ASN A 79 12.25 8.43 -7.38
N ILE A 80 11.03 8.44 -6.79
CA ILE A 80 10.28 7.21 -6.56
C ILE A 80 10.04 6.61 -7.94
N VAL A 81 10.90 5.68 -8.33
CA VAL A 81 10.90 5.09 -9.67
C VAL A 81 10.24 3.72 -9.57
N ASN A 82 9.28 3.49 -10.43
CA ASN A 82 8.73 2.16 -10.64
C ASN A 82 9.85 1.22 -11.13
N PRO A 83 10.25 0.22 -10.36
CA PRO A 83 11.39 -0.63 -10.68
C PRO A 83 11.16 -1.52 -11.90
N PHE A 84 9.90 -1.81 -12.22
CA PHE A 84 9.54 -2.75 -13.29
C PHE A 84 9.62 -2.15 -14.71
N LYS A 85 9.87 -0.85 -14.85
CA LYS A 85 9.87 -0.14 -16.16
C LYS A 85 8.60 -0.42 -16.98
N SER A 86 7.52 -0.80 -16.32
CA SER A 86 6.22 -1.13 -16.89
C SER A 86 5.12 -0.52 -16.05
N ASN A 87 4.08 -0.01 -16.67
CA ASN A 87 2.90 0.51 -15.97
C ASN A 87 1.90 -0.58 -15.62
N GLN A 88 2.22 -1.83 -15.94
CA GLN A 88 1.39 -2.98 -15.61
C GLN A 88 2.22 -4.24 -15.38
N LEU A 89 1.73 -5.09 -14.48
CA LEU A 89 2.20 -6.46 -14.28
C LEU A 89 1.00 -7.41 -14.31
N TYR A 90 1.23 -8.61 -14.81
CA TYR A 90 0.28 -9.71 -14.70
C TYR A 90 0.74 -10.62 -13.58
N MET A 91 -0.20 -11.01 -12.72
CA MET A 91 0.05 -11.88 -11.57
C MET A 91 -0.72 -13.18 -11.73
N TYR A 92 -0.03 -14.29 -11.51
CA TYR A 92 -0.57 -15.65 -11.62
C TYR A 92 -0.36 -16.39 -10.32
N PHE A 93 -1.40 -17.03 -9.80
CA PHE A 93 -1.30 -17.87 -8.61
C PHE A 93 -2.39 -18.93 -8.55
N ASN A 94 -2.12 -19.95 -7.74
CA ASN A 94 -3.09 -21.00 -7.46
C ASN A 94 -3.89 -20.64 -6.20
N ALA A 95 -5.20 -20.77 -6.24
CA ALA A 95 -6.07 -20.69 -5.07
C ALA A 95 -6.75 -22.03 -4.83
N TYR A 96 -6.73 -22.50 -3.58
CA TYR A 96 -7.44 -23.69 -3.20
C TYR A 96 -8.89 -23.34 -2.86
N ASP A 97 -9.83 -23.96 -3.56
CA ASP A 97 -11.26 -23.83 -3.29
C ASP A 97 -11.69 -24.90 -2.30
N TYR A 98 -11.95 -24.50 -1.06
CA TYR A 98 -12.34 -25.42 0.01
C TYR A 98 -13.69 -26.11 -0.22
N LYS A 99 -14.59 -25.55 -1.05
CA LYS A 99 -15.88 -26.16 -1.39
C LYS A 99 -15.71 -27.30 -2.36
N THR A 100 -14.97 -27.04 -3.43
CA THR A 100 -14.75 -28.03 -4.49
C THR A 100 -13.57 -28.93 -4.23
N LYS A 101 -12.74 -28.61 -3.20
CA LYS A 101 -11.48 -29.28 -2.87
C LYS A 101 -10.51 -29.33 -4.06
N LYS A 102 -10.51 -28.31 -4.88
CA LYS A 102 -9.66 -28.20 -6.07
C LYS A 102 -8.91 -26.89 -6.10
N TYR A 103 -7.74 -26.93 -6.74
CA TYR A 103 -7.06 -25.70 -7.08
C TYR A 103 -7.68 -25.02 -8.28
N LYS A 104 -7.77 -23.68 -8.20
CA LYS A 104 -8.14 -22.81 -9.31
C LYS A 104 -6.92 -21.99 -9.74
N ARG A 105 -6.77 -21.79 -11.04
CA ARG A 105 -5.80 -20.85 -11.62
C ARG A 105 -6.41 -19.46 -11.57
N ASN A 106 -5.69 -18.53 -10.98
CA ASN A 106 -6.10 -17.15 -10.93
C ASN A 106 -5.07 -16.29 -11.64
N LYS A 107 -5.58 -15.30 -12.34
CA LYS A 107 -4.81 -14.36 -13.12
C LYS A 107 -5.39 -12.98 -12.93
N TYR A 108 -4.55 -12.04 -12.53
CA TYR A 108 -4.93 -10.66 -12.27
C TYR A 108 -3.94 -9.71 -12.91
N LYS A 109 -4.33 -8.45 -13.00
CA LYS A 109 -3.50 -7.35 -13.50
C LYS A 109 -3.26 -6.34 -12.39
N LEU A 110 -2.03 -5.87 -12.27
CA LEU A 110 -1.65 -4.76 -11.42
C LEU A 110 -1.38 -3.56 -12.34
N LEU A 111 -2.13 -2.48 -12.17
CA LEU A 111 -1.84 -1.20 -12.82
C LEU A 111 -0.98 -0.36 -11.90
N ILE A 112 0.16 0.08 -12.40
CA ILE A 112 1.16 0.84 -11.65
C ILE A 112 1.13 2.28 -12.14
N THR A 113 0.82 3.20 -11.25
CA THR A 113 0.73 4.64 -11.56
C THR A 113 1.70 5.42 -10.69
N ASN A 114 2.70 6.03 -11.29
CA ASN A 114 3.59 6.92 -10.59
C ASN A 114 2.84 8.19 -10.15
N ARG A 115 2.95 8.52 -8.87
CA ARG A 115 2.47 9.78 -8.29
C ARG A 115 3.68 10.55 -7.75
N PRO A 116 3.56 11.86 -7.53
CA PRO A 116 4.70 12.66 -7.04
C PRO A 116 5.30 12.15 -5.73
N ASP A 117 4.47 11.57 -4.87
CA ASP A 117 4.82 11.19 -3.50
C ASP A 117 4.82 9.66 -3.26
N PHE A 118 4.29 8.86 -4.19
CA PHE A 118 4.17 7.42 -4.07
C PHE A 118 3.86 6.74 -5.39
N ILE A 119 4.02 5.42 -5.44
CA ILE A 119 3.57 4.60 -6.57
C ILE A 119 2.24 3.97 -6.18
N LYS A 120 1.16 4.34 -6.88
CA LYS A 120 -0.15 3.72 -6.72
C LYS A 120 -0.19 2.40 -7.47
N VAL A 121 -0.80 1.38 -6.86
CA VAL A 121 -1.06 0.10 -7.51
C VAL A 121 -2.54 -0.24 -7.38
N ASP A 122 -3.19 -0.48 -8.50
CA ASP A 122 -4.56 -0.99 -8.57
C ASP A 122 -4.52 -2.46 -8.99
N PHE A 123 -5.21 -3.32 -8.23
CA PHE A 123 -5.33 -4.75 -8.47
C PHE A 123 -6.66 -5.02 -9.16
N LEU A 124 -6.60 -5.55 -10.39
CA LEU A 124 -7.76 -5.70 -11.26
C LEU A 124 -7.96 -7.14 -11.69
N ASP A 125 -9.22 -7.50 -11.89
CA ASP A 125 -9.57 -8.68 -12.69
C ASP A 125 -9.22 -8.42 -14.17
N ILE A 126 -8.77 -9.47 -14.86
CA ILE A 126 -8.39 -9.35 -16.28
C ILE A 126 -9.62 -9.40 -17.19
N GLU A 127 -10.71 -10.03 -16.74
CA GLU A 127 -11.88 -10.26 -17.58
C GLU A 127 -12.78 -9.01 -17.67
N ASP A 128 -12.93 -8.27 -16.57
CA ASP A 128 -13.84 -7.13 -16.51
C ASP A 128 -13.17 -5.79 -16.17
N ASP A 129 -11.83 -5.77 -16.03
CA ASP A 129 -11.03 -4.63 -15.60
C ASP A 129 -11.52 -3.99 -14.26
N LYS A 130 -12.26 -4.76 -13.47
CA LYS A 130 -12.77 -4.30 -12.18
C LYS A 130 -11.65 -4.20 -11.16
N ILE A 131 -11.55 -3.03 -10.51
CA ILE A 131 -10.60 -2.82 -9.43
C ILE A 131 -11.13 -3.47 -8.16
N TYR A 132 -10.44 -4.49 -7.66
CA TYR A 132 -10.72 -5.13 -6.38
C TYR A 132 -10.07 -4.43 -5.21
N LEU A 133 -8.79 -4.09 -5.36
CA LEU A 133 -7.98 -3.48 -4.33
C LEU A 133 -7.20 -2.32 -4.92
N SER A 134 -6.94 -1.31 -4.12
CA SER A 134 -6.02 -0.23 -4.45
C SER A 134 -5.02 -0.08 -3.31
N GLY A 135 -3.81 0.28 -3.64
CA GLY A 135 -2.75 0.42 -2.64
C GLY A 135 -1.56 1.18 -3.15
N TYR A 136 -0.45 0.99 -2.52
CA TYR A 136 0.80 1.64 -2.85
C TYR A 136 1.98 0.68 -2.80
N MET A 137 2.99 0.99 -3.58
CA MET A 137 4.23 0.24 -3.67
C MET A 137 5.35 0.98 -2.95
N LEU A 138 6.09 0.25 -2.15
CA LEU A 138 7.38 0.62 -1.59
C LEU A 138 8.43 -0.27 -2.24
N SER A 139 9.49 0.31 -2.75
CA SER A 139 10.56 -0.46 -3.41
C SER A 139 11.91 0.01 -2.91
N ASP A 140 12.81 -0.93 -2.77
CA ASP A 140 14.24 -0.70 -2.60
C ASP A 140 15.01 -1.38 -3.75
N ASN A 141 16.33 -1.52 -3.61
CA ASN A 141 17.19 -2.13 -4.63
C ASN A 141 17.06 -3.67 -4.71
N MET A 142 16.35 -4.30 -3.77
CA MET A 142 16.25 -5.76 -3.67
C MET A 142 14.84 -6.27 -3.95
N CYS A 143 13.83 -5.59 -3.41
CA CYS A 143 12.44 -6.05 -3.53
C CYS A 143 11.43 -4.90 -3.58
N SER A 144 10.23 -5.22 -4.01
CA SER A 144 9.07 -4.35 -3.95
C SER A 144 8.02 -4.92 -3.01
N PHE A 145 7.51 -4.06 -2.12
CA PHE A 145 6.39 -4.36 -1.26
C PHE A 145 5.17 -3.62 -1.77
N ILE A 146 4.08 -4.32 -1.98
CA ILE A 146 2.80 -3.70 -2.37
C ILE A 146 1.82 -3.93 -1.23
N VAL A 147 1.32 -2.84 -0.65
CA VAL A 147 0.33 -2.86 0.42
C VAL A 147 -1.00 -2.42 -0.17
N PHE A 148 -2.02 -3.26 -0.08
CA PHE A 148 -3.36 -2.96 -0.55
C PHE A 148 -4.30 -2.63 0.60
N GLU A 149 -5.18 -1.68 0.35
CA GLU A 149 -6.32 -1.38 1.20
C GLU A 149 -7.60 -1.85 0.51
N ASN A 150 -8.52 -2.43 1.27
CA ASN A 150 -9.80 -2.85 0.71
C ASN A 150 -10.63 -1.64 0.28
N ASN A 151 -11.09 -1.64 -0.95
CA ASN A 151 -11.94 -0.58 -1.46
C ASN A 151 -13.30 -0.61 -0.72
N LYS A 152 -13.80 0.56 -0.31
CA LYS A 152 -14.96 0.77 0.58
C LYS A 152 -16.28 0.11 0.18
N GLU A 153 -16.37 -0.44 -1.03
CA GLU A 153 -17.58 -1.11 -1.53
C GLU A 153 -17.83 -2.50 -0.92
N PHE A 154 -16.81 -3.15 -0.38
CA PHE A 154 -16.93 -4.45 0.29
C PHE A 154 -16.80 -4.33 1.81
N ASN A 155 -17.87 -3.86 2.46
CA ASN A 155 -18.07 -3.98 3.92
C ASN A 155 -16.86 -3.75 4.83
N ARG A 156 -16.23 -2.56 4.80
CA ARG A 156 -15.37 -1.98 5.86
C ARG A 156 -14.36 -2.91 6.55
N ARG A 157 -13.83 -3.94 5.89
CA ARG A 157 -12.79 -4.79 6.46
C ARG A 157 -11.49 -4.48 5.76
N LEU A 158 -10.48 -4.08 6.55
CA LEU A 158 -9.11 -3.93 6.09
C LEU A 158 -8.61 -5.32 5.64
N GLU A 159 -8.50 -5.54 4.35
CA GLU A 159 -7.70 -6.62 3.81
C GLU A 159 -6.33 -6.04 3.47
N VAL A 160 -5.38 -6.24 4.36
CA VAL A 160 -3.98 -5.94 4.06
C VAL A 160 -3.42 -7.15 3.34
N SER A 161 -3.19 -7.01 2.05
CA SER A 161 -2.44 -8.00 1.27
C SER A 161 -1.08 -7.40 0.96
N GLU A 162 -0.02 -8.07 1.34
CA GLU A 162 1.34 -7.70 0.99
C GLU A 162 1.81 -8.59 -0.15
N ILE A 163 2.39 -7.97 -1.17
CA ILE A 163 3.06 -8.68 -2.26
C ILE A 163 4.53 -8.30 -2.22
N ILE A 164 5.38 -9.28 -2.12
CA ILE A 164 6.83 -9.12 -2.16
C ILE A 164 7.30 -9.64 -3.52
N ILE A 165 7.95 -8.79 -4.29
CA ILE A 165 8.48 -9.13 -5.62
C ILE A 165 9.98 -8.87 -5.60
N ASP A 166 10.77 -9.88 -5.96
CA ASP A 166 12.21 -9.72 -6.19
C ASP A 166 12.44 -8.92 -7.47
N ILE A 167 13.17 -7.82 -7.37
CA ILE A 167 13.41 -6.90 -8.49
C ILE A 167 14.48 -7.46 -9.44
N ASP A 168 15.50 -8.12 -8.93
CA ASP A 168 16.64 -8.59 -9.74
C ASP A 168 16.24 -9.70 -10.71
N ARG A 169 15.26 -10.51 -10.34
CA ARG A 169 14.75 -11.60 -11.17
C ARG A 169 13.46 -11.26 -11.91
N GLY A 170 12.76 -10.23 -11.47
CA GLY A 170 11.68 -9.53 -12.18
C GLY A 170 10.38 -10.30 -12.40
N VAL A 171 10.29 -11.55 -12.01
CA VAL A 171 9.18 -12.44 -12.41
C VAL A 171 8.61 -13.33 -11.32
N ASP A 172 9.33 -13.56 -10.23
CA ASP A 172 8.85 -14.42 -9.15
C ASP A 172 8.59 -13.60 -7.89
N GLY A 173 7.45 -13.82 -7.25
CA GLY A 173 7.06 -13.08 -6.07
C GLY A 173 6.24 -13.89 -5.10
N LEU A 174 6.32 -13.49 -3.84
CA LEU A 174 5.55 -14.05 -2.74
C LEU A 174 4.37 -13.14 -2.42
N MET A 175 3.17 -13.67 -2.36
CA MET A 175 2.01 -12.97 -1.86
C MET A 175 1.69 -13.41 -0.44
N LEU A 176 1.70 -12.45 0.47
CA LEU A 176 1.16 -12.59 1.82
C LEU A 176 -0.21 -11.93 1.87
N GLY A 177 -1.22 -12.63 2.37
CA GLY A 177 -2.52 -12.02 2.46
C GLY A 177 -3.49 -12.82 3.32
N THR A 178 -4.57 -12.16 3.71
CA THR A 178 -5.72 -12.83 4.31
C THR A 178 -6.68 -13.27 3.23
N TYR A 179 -7.10 -14.53 3.29
CA TYR A 179 -8.07 -15.08 2.37
C TYR A 179 -9.44 -15.20 3.03
N MET A 180 -10.49 -14.71 2.38
CA MET A 180 -11.86 -15.01 2.79
C MET A 180 -12.21 -16.43 2.39
N GLY A 181 -12.29 -17.34 3.35
CA GLY A 181 -12.87 -18.66 3.16
C GLY A 181 -14.38 -18.59 2.89
N THR A 182 -14.95 -19.69 2.41
CA THR A 182 -16.36 -19.80 2.03
C THR A 182 -17.37 -19.53 3.15
N ASN A 183 -16.92 -19.41 4.39
CA ASN A 183 -17.72 -19.12 5.58
C ASN A 183 -17.51 -17.72 6.14
N SER A 184 -17.07 -16.76 5.33
CA SER A 184 -16.74 -15.39 5.75
C SER A 184 -15.65 -15.32 6.83
N GLN A 185 -14.85 -16.35 6.98
CA GLN A 185 -13.69 -16.36 7.87
C GLN A 185 -12.45 -15.94 7.09
N TYR A 186 -11.74 -14.96 7.64
CA TYR A 186 -10.42 -14.56 7.12
C TYR A 186 -9.40 -15.61 7.54
N ILE A 187 -8.80 -16.28 6.58
CA ILE A 187 -7.73 -17.24 6.83
C ILE A 187 -6.44 -16.62 6.31
N PRO A 188 -5.48 -16.33 7.19
CA PRO A 188 -4.15 -15.91 6.75
C PRO A 188 -3.56 -16.96 5.83
N SER A 189 -3.07 -16.55 4.68
CA SER A 189 -2.47 -17.47 3.72
C SER A 189 -1.25 -16.86 3.05
N ILE A 190 -0.26 -17.70 2.80
CA ILE A 190 0.92 -17.37 2.00
C ILE A 190 0.79 -18.12 0.68
N ARG A 191 1.08 -17.44 -0.43
CA ARG A 191 0.99 -18.03 -1.75
C ARG A 191 2.15 -17.64 -2.61
N LYS A 192 2.63 -18.59 -3.40
CA LYS A 192 3.57 -18.32 -4.49
C LYS A 192 2.84 -17.64 -5.63
N CYS A 193 3.42 -16.56 -6.16
CA CYS A 193 2.91 -15.85 -7.31
C CYS A 193 3.99 -15.74 -8.37
N TYR A 194 3.58 -15.79 -9.63
CA TYR A 194 4.43 -15.47 -10.76
C TYR A 194 3.99 -14.13 -11.36
N PHE A 195 4.94 -13.26 -11.62
CA PHE A 195 4.69 -11.96 -12.22
C PHE A 195 5.30 -11.87 -13.62
N SER A 196 4.63 -11.15 -14.50
CA SER A 196 5.13 -10.88 -15.85
C SER A 196 4.70 -9.49 -16.31
N GLN A 197 5.55 -8.79 -17.04
CA GLN A 197 5.22 -7.51 -17.68
C GLN A 197 4.25 -7.67 -18.85
N LYS A 198 4.21 -8.87 -19.43
CA LYS A 198 3.29 -9.21 -20.52
C LYS A 198 2.37 -10.33 -20.09
N GLU A 199 1.17 -10.33 -20.63
CA GLU A 199 0.27 -11.45 -20.44
C GLU A 199 0.86 -12.72 -21.04
N VAL A 200 0.92 -13.78 -20.25
CA VAL A 200 1.40 -15.10 -20.67
C VAL A 200 0.33 -16.14 -20.42
N LYS A 201 0.42 -17.27 -21.11
CA LYS A 201 -0.47 -18.39 -20.87
C LYS A 201 -0.13 -19.05 -19.53
N PHE A 202 -1.13 -19.23 -18.67
CA PHE A 202 -0.95 -19.96 -17.41
C PHE A 202 -0.89 -21.48 -17.71
N THR A 203 0.33 -21.99 -17.91
CA THR A 203 0.59 -23.37 -18.30
C THR A 203 0.48 -24.35 -17.12
N ASP A 204 0.41 -25.65 -17.41
CA ASP A 204 0.42 -26.68 -16.37
C ASP A 204 1.75 -26.70 -15.61
N GLU A 205 2.86 -26.45 -16.29
CA GLU A 205 4.19 -26.32 -15.65
C GLU A 205 4.21 -25.18 -14.64
N MET A 206 3.74 -23.99 -15.02
CA MET A 206 3.62 -22.84 -14.12
C MET A 206 2.72 -23.18 -12.93
N PHE A 207 1.59 -23.87 -13.21
CA PHE A 207 0.66 -24.27 -12.15
C PHE A 207 1.33 -25.18 -11.12
N GLU A 208 2.10 -26.17 -11.56
CA GLU A 208 2.82 -27.08 -10.64
C GLU A 208 3.92 -26.34 -9.85
N LYS A 209 4.69 -25.46 -10.47
CA LYS A 209 5.72 -24.65 -9.78
C LYS A 209 5.13 -23.73 -8.70
N LEU A 210 3.89 -23.27 -8.86
CA LEU A 210 3.20 -22.42 -7.90
C LEU A 210 2.48 -23.17 -6.77
N LYS A 211 2.59 -24.49 -6.71
CA LYS A 211 2.15 -25.28 -5.55
C LYS A 211 3.21 -25.26 -4.45
N THR A 212 2.76 -25.36 -3.21
CA THR A 212 3.64 -25.66 -2.09
C THR A 212 4.08 -27.13 -2.19
N THR A 213 5.36 -27.40 -2.10
CA THR A 213 5.92 -28.75 -2.18
C THR A 213 5.96 -29.43 -0.82
N ASP A 214 6.06 -30.76 -0.81
CA ASP A 214 6.20 -31.53 0.43
C ASP A 214 7.49 -31.16 1.17
N GLU A 215 8.57 -30.85 0.43
CA GLU A 215 9.84 -30.42 1.00
C GLU A 215 9.71 -29.06 1.72
N GLU A 216 8.97 -28.11 1.16
CA GLU A 216 8.70 -26.83 1.82
C GLU A 216 7.86 -27.02 3.08
N ILE A 217 6.92 -27.99 3.07
CA ILE A 217 6.11 -28.33 4.24
C ILE A 217 6.96 -28.96 5.33
N GLU A 218 7.88 -29.85 5.00
CA GLU A 218 8.81 -30.45 5.97
C GLU A 218 9.75 -29.40 6.56
N LYS A 219 10.33 -28.53 5.74
CA LYS A 219 11.15 -27.40 6.22
C LYS A 219 10.37 -26.50 7.18
N LEU A 220 9.09 -26.22 6.90
CA LEU A 220 8.24 -25.46 7.79
C LEU A 220 8.09 -26.14 9.18
N LYS A 221 7.91 -27.45 9.20
CA LYS A 221 7.80 -28.23 10.46
C LYS A 221 9.10 -28.22 11.26
N GLU A 222 10.23 -28.30 10.59
CA GLU A 222 11.55 -28.33 11.23
C GLU A 222 11.97 -26.96 11.77
N THR A 223 11.71 -25.90 11.03
CA THR A 223 12.25 -24.56 11.32
C THR A 223 11.24 -23.62 11.95
N ASN A 224 9.97 -24.00 12.00
CA ASN A 224 8.85 -23.13 12.39
C ASN A 224 8.75 -21.86 11.52
N ALA A 225 9.32 -21.87 10.32
CA ALA A 225 9.33 -20.78 9.37
C ALA A 225 9.10 -21.30 7.94
N LEU A 226 8.24 -20.62 7.18
CA LEU A 226 7.99 -20.98 5.79
C LEU A 226 9.10 -20.40 4.91
N TYR A 227 9.97 -21.26 4.45
CA TYR A 227 10.95 -20.97 3.40
C TYR A 227 10.36 -21.41 2.06
N LEU A 228 9.99 -20.44 1.24
CA LEU A 228 9.57 -20.70 -0.12
C LEU A 228 10.78 -20.56 -1.02
N ASP A 229 11.20 -21.66 -1.59
CA ASP A 229 12.29 -21.67 -2.59
C ASP A 229 11.72 -21.26 -3.95
N ILE A 230 11.40 -19.96 -4.06
CA ILE A 230 10.85 -19.40 -5.28
C ILE A 230 11.96 -19.18 -6.32
N PHE A 231 13.22 -19.20 -5.88
CA PHE A 231 14.36 -18.68 -6.64
C PHE A 231 15.39 -19.73 -7.07
N ASN A 232 15.25 -20.97 -6.66
CA ASN A 232 16.15 -22.03 -7.06
C ASN A 232 15.53 -22.88 -8.19
N ASN A 233 15.67 -22.35 -9.42
CA ASN A 233 15.86 -23.19 -10.64
C ASN A 233 16.20 -22.31 -11.83
#